data_f02084608a380b31553a99733a1c7d79
#
_entry.id   f02084608a380b31553a99733a1c7d79
#
_cell.length_a   1.000
_cell.length_b   1.000
_cell.length_c   1.000
_cell.angle_alpha   90.00
_cell.angle_beta   90.00
_cell.angle_gamma   90.00
#
_symmetry.space_group_name_H-M   'P 1'
#
loop_
_entity.id
_entity.type
_entity.pdbx_description
1 polymer ?
#
loop_
_entity_poly.entity_id
_entity_poly.type
_entity_poly.pdbx_seq_one_letter_code
_entity_poly.pdbx_strand_id
1 'polypeptide(L)'
;MSPETLVENKLATISSLKSSNDVDLVRSYLRDIGRVPLLSHEQEITLGRQVQEYMQVERAEIEIMELTDIKPSAEELAEKLNLSTSQIKKRLRAGQRAKERMVAANLRLVVSVAKKYTKRNMELLDLIQEGTIGLVRGVEKFDPARGYKF
;
A
#
# COMPACT_ATOMS: atom_id res chain seq x y z
N MET A 1 6.73 0.31 16.94
CA MET A 1 5.81 0.05 15.83
C MET A 1 5.30 1.37 15.30
N SER A 2 5.42 1.64 14.01
CA SER A 2 4.90 2.87 13.42
C SER A 2 3.36 2.88 13.41
N PRO A 3 2.70 4.06 13.41
CA PRO A 3 1.25 4.12 13.30
C PRO A 3 0.71 3.41 12.05
N GLU A 4 1.43 3.48 10.94
CA GLU A 4 1.08 2.83 9.69
C GLU A 4 1.08 1.31 9.83
N THR A 5 2.11 0.74 10.42
CA THR A 5 2.22 -0.71 10.66
C THR A 5 1.10 -1.20 11.59
N LEU A 6 0.78 -0.40 12.61
CA LEU A 6 -0.31 -0.72 13.54
C LEU A 6 -1.67 -0.78 12.82
N VAL A 7 -1.91 0.17 11.91
CA VAL A 7 -3.13 0.23 11.10
C VAL A 7 -3.25 -1.00 10.19
N GLU A 8 -2.18 -1.38 9.52
CA GLU A 8 -2.15 -2.57 8.66
C GLU A 8 -2.38 -3.86 9.43
N ASN A 9 -1.72 -4.01 10.57
CA ASN A 9 -1.91 -5.17 11.43
C ASN A 9 -3.35 -5.27 11.93
N LYS A 10 -3.98 -4.16 12.29
CA LYS A 10 -5.38 -4.14 12.69
C LYS A 10 -6.32 -4.47 11.55
N LEU A 11 -6.04 -3.97 10.34
CA LEU A 11 -6.84 -4.30 9.17
C LEU A 11 -6.78 -5.80 8.86
N ALA A 12 -5.60 -6.40 8.93
CA ALA A 12 -5.43 -7.84 8.76
C ALA A 12 -6.17 -8.64 9.83
N THR A 13 -6.16 -8.17 11.09
CA THR A 13 -6.90 -8.80 12.20
C THR A 13 -8.40 -8.70 11.97
N ILE A 14 -8.90 -7.54 11.56
CA ILE A 14 -10.32 -7.31 11.28
C ILE A 14 -10.80 -8.23 10.14
N SER A 15 -9.97 -8.43 9.12
CA SER A 15 -10.31 -9.30 7.98
C SER A 15 -10.52 -10.77 8.37
N SER A 16 -9.93 -11.21 9.48
CA SER A 16 -10.02 -12.59 9.95
C SER A 16 -11.18 -12.85 10.93
N LEU A 17 -11.86 -11.79 11.39
CA LEU A 17 -12.89 -11.89 12.43
C LEU A 17 -14.28 -11.57 11.89
N LYS A 18 -15.22 -12.53 12.03
CA LYS A 18 -16.64 -12.38 11.69
C LYS A 18 -17.53 -12.58 12.91
N SER A 19 -17.33 -11.80 13.97
CA SER A 19 -18.13 -11.93 15.18
C SER A 19 -18.62 -10.61 15.76
N SER A 20 -19.51 -10.66 16.75
CA SER A 20 -20.15 -9.51 17.42
C SER A 20 -19.19 -8.52 18.08
N ASN A 21 -17.91 -8.85 18.21
CA ASN A 21 -16.85 -7.95 18.68
C ASN A 21 -16.34 -7.01 17.56
N ASP A 22 -16.91 -7.12 16.35
CA ASP A 22 -16.47 -6.36 15.17
C ASP A 22 -16.67 -4.85 15.35
N VAL A 23 -17.69 -4.41 16.11
CA VAL A 23 -17.97 -2.99 16.33
C VAL A 23 -16.82 -2.30 17.08
N ASP A 24 -16.27 -2.94 18.11
CA ASP A 24 -15.17 -2.36 18.90
C ASP A 24 -13.86 -2.37 18.10
N LEU A 25 -13.63 -3.40 17.30
CA LEU A 25 -12.49 -3.48 16.38
C LEU A 25 -12.56 -2.39 15.30
N VAL A 26 -13.74 -2.18 14.71
CA VAL A 26 -13.97 -1.09 13.75
C VAL A 26 -13.71 0.27 14.38
N ARG A 27 -14.21 0.52 15.58
CA ARG A 27 -13.96 1.79 16.30
C ARG A 27 -12.47 1.99 16.55
N SER A 28 -11.77 0.96 16.98
CA SER A 28 -10.32 1.01 17.19
C SER A 28 -9.57 1.30 15.91
N TYR A 29 -9.96 0.65 14.82
CA TYR A 29 -9.41 0.88 13.48
C TYR A 29 -9.60 2.32 13.02
N LEU A 30 -10.84 2.84 13.12
CA LEU A 30 -11.17 4.22 12.74
C LEU A 30 -10.41 5.25 13.57
N ARG A 31 -10.17 4.97 14.85
CA ARG A 31 -9.36 5.82 15.71
C ARG A 31 -7.92 5.87 15.24
N ASP A 32 -7.34 4.73 14.90
CA ASP A 32 -5.94 4.63 14.49
C ASP A 32 -5.69 5.28 13.12
N ILE A 33 -6.58 5.09 12.15
CA ILE A 33 -6.45 5.76 10.85
C ILE A 33 -6.60 7.27 10.99
N GLY A 34 -7.37 7.74 11.96
CA GLY A 34 -7.52 9.17 12.27
C GLY A 34 -6.24 9.82 12.79
N ARG A 35 -5.31 9.03 13.32
CA ARG A 35 -4.01 9.52 13.84
C ARG A 35 -2.93 9.61 12.77
N VAL A 36 -3.11 8.95 11.64
CA VAL A 36 -2.16 9.01 10.54
C VAL A 36 -2.25 10.37 9.87
N PRO A 37 -1.16 11.16 9.79
CA PRO A 37 -1.20 12.48 9.18
C PRO A 37 -1.47 12.41 7.68
N LEU A 38 -2.19 13.39 7.17
CA LEU A 38 -2.38 13.57 5.73
C LEU A 38 -1.03 13.94 5.08
N LEU A 39 -0.87 13.53 3.83
CA LEU A 39 0.32 13.85 3.06
C LEU A 39 0.15 15.19 2.33
N SER A 40 1.21 15.99 2.32
CA SER A 40 1.30 17.13 1.41
C SER A 40 1.53 16.65 -0.02
N HIS A 41 1.29 17.53 -0.99
CA HIS A 41 1.56 17.21 -2.40
C HIS A 41 3.05 16.87 -2.63
N GLU A 42 3.96 17.59 -1.99
CA GLU A 42 5.40 17.30 -2.07
C GLU A 42 5.75 15.91 -1.52
N GLN A 43 5.14 15.53 -0.40
CA GLN A 43 5.31 14.20 0.18
C GLN A 43 4.77 13.11 -0.76
N GLU A 44 3.61 13.34 -1.39
CA GLU A 44 3.05 12.42 -2.37
C GLU A 44 4.00 12.21 -3.55
N ILE A 45 4.63 13.28 -4.05
CA ILE A 45 5.59 13.19 -5.15
C ILE A 45 6.82 12.37 -4.74
N THR A 46 7.37 12.64 -3.56
CA THR A 46 8.55 11.92 -3.06
C THR A 46 8.26 10.44 -2.84
N LEU A 47 7.17 10.14 -2.14
CA LEU A 47 6.76 8.76 -1.87
C LEU A 47 6.35 8.03 -3.15
N GLY A 48 5.63 8.70 -4.04
CA GLY A 48 5.22 8.14 -5.33
C GLY A 48 6.41 7.74 -6.19
N ARG A 49 7.49 8.54 -6.20
CA ARG A 49 8.71 8.19 -6.90
C ARG A 49 9.38 6.95 -6.30
N GLN A 50 9.44 6.86 -4.98
CA GLN A 50 9.99 5.70 -4.30
C GLN A 50 9.19 4.43 -4.61
N VAL A 51 7.87 4.53 -4.66
CA VAL A 51 7.00 3.41 -5.07
C VAL A 51 7.29 3.01 -6.51
N GLN A 52 7.44 3.95 -7.44
CA GLN A 52 7.75 3.64 -8.84
C GLN A 52 9.11 2.95 -9.00
N GLU A 53 10.11 3.37 -8.25
CA GLU A 53 11.41 2.72 -8.24
C GLU A 53 11.31 1.27 -7.72
N TYR A 54 10.51 1.04 -6.69
CA TYR A 54 10.18 -0.29 -6.19
C TYR A 54 9.46 -1.13 -7.25
N MET A 55 8.47 -0.56 -7.93
CA MET A 55 7.70 -1.27 -8.96
C MET A 55 8.57 -1.66 -10.16
N GLN A 56 9.59 -0.89 -10.49
CA GLN A 56 10.56 -1.26 -11.52
C GLN A 56 11.30 -2.55 -11.15
N VAL A 57 11.73 -2.67 -9.89
CA VAL A 57 12.41 -3.88 -9.41
C VAL A 57 11.45 -5.07 -9.44
N GLU A 58 10.21 -4.89 -8.99
CA GLU A 58 9.19 -5.95 -9.03
C GLU A 58 8.90 -6.42 -10.45
N ARG A 59 8.76 -5.52 -11.40
CA ARG A 59 8.53 -5.88 -12.81
C ARG A 59 9.69 -6.69 -13.38
N ALA A 60 10.92 -6.29 -13.06
CA ALA A 60 12.11 -7.02 -13.47
C ALA A 60 12.14 -8.44 -12.89
N GLU A 61 11.78 -8.58 -11.63
CA GLU A 61 11.66 -9.87 -10.95
C GLU A 61 10.62 -10.77 -11.64
N ILE A 62 9.45 -10.23 -11.91
CA ILE A 62 8.37 -10.98 -12.59
C ILE A 62 8.81 -11.42 -13.98
N GLU A 63 9.46 -10.55 -14.76
CA GLU A 63 9.95 -10.90 -16.10
C GLU A 63 10.95 -12.06 -16.06
N ILE A 64 11.87 -12.04 -15.09
CA ILE A 64 12.85 -13.12 -14.93
C ILE A 64 12.15 -14.43 -14.51
N MET A 65 11.21 -14.35 -13.59
CA MET A 65 10.45 -15.51 -13.12
C MET A 65 9.61 -16.14 -14.24
N GLU A 66 9.02 -15.33 -15.12
CA GLU A 66 8.27 -15.83 -16.27
C GLU A 66 9.15 -16.56 -17.28
N LEU A 67 10.42 -16.14 -17.44
CA LEU A 67 11.35 -16.73 -18.38
C LEU A 67 12.07 -17.96 -17.82
N THR A 68 12.37 -17.98 -16.51
CA THR A 68 13.26 -19.00 -15.91
C THR A 68 12.55 -19.88 -14.89
N ASP A 69 11.36 -19.51 -14.46
CA ASP A 69 10.61 -20.16 -13.37
C ASP A 69 11.37 -20.21 -12.03
N ILE A 70 12.38 -19.34 -11.87
CA ILE A 70 13.23 -19.25 -10.70
C ILE A 70 13.25 -17.79 -10.24
N LYS A 71 13.11 -17.56 -8.92
CA LYS A 71 13.23 -16.24 -8.34
C LYS A 71 14.66 -15.71 -8.50
N PRO A 72 14.87 -14.53 -9.11
CA PRO A 72 16.20 -13.98 -9.30
C PRO A 72 16.85 -13.54 -7.98
N SER A 73 18.18 -13.60 -7.95
CA SER A 73 18.97 -13.03 -6.88
C SER A 73 19.05 -11.50 -7.00
N ALA A 74 19.51 -10.84 -5.93
CA ALA A 74 19.74 -9.38 -5.98
C ALA A 74 20.79 -9.02 -7.04
N GLU A 75 21.79 -9.88 -7.27
CA GLU A 75 22.83 -9.70 -8.29
C GLU A 75 22.26 -9.74 -9.71
N GLU A 76 21.36 -10.67 -9.97
CA GLU A 76 20.68 -10.77 -11.27
C GLU A 76 19.79 -9.57 -11.56
N LEU A 77 19.05 -9.09 -10.56
CA LEU A 77 18.24 -7.87 -10.66
C LEU A 77 19.11 -6.63 -10.89
N ALA A 78 20.23 -6.55 -10.18
CA ALA A 78 21.18 -5.45 -10.33
C ALA A 78 21.75 -5.38 -11.74
N GLU A 79 22.12 -6.52 -12.30
CA GLU A 79 22.62 -6.60 -13.67
C GLU A 79 21.56 -6.18 -14.69
N LYS A 80 20.33 -6.71 -14.56
CA LYS A 80 19.23 -6.38 -15.46
C LYS A 80 18.88 -4.90 -15.46
N LEU A 81 18.88 -4.27 -14.28
CA LEU A 81 18.49 -2.86 -14.12
C LEU A 81 19.68 -1.89 -14.18
N ASN A 82 20.89 -2.40 -14.35
CA ASN A 82 22.13 -1.62 -14.34
C ASN A 82 22.29 -0.79 -13.03
N LEU A 83 22.05 -1.46 -11.92
CA LEU A 83 22.17 -0.90 -10.57
C LEU A 83 23.10 -1.76 -9.73
N SER A 84 23.55 -1.25 -8.57
CA SER A 84 24.25 -2.07 -7.59
C SER A 84 23.26 -2.90 -6.76
N THR A 85 23.71 -3.98 -6.15
CA THR A 85 22.88 -4.78 -5.23
C THR A 85 22.43 -3.95 -4.03
N SER A 86 23.24 -3.03 -3.57
CA SER A 86 22.91 -2.08 -2.50
C SER A 86 21.75 -1.18 -2.90
N GLN A 87 21.76 -0.66 -4.13
CA GLN A 87 20.66 0.15 -4.68
C GLN A 87 19.36 -0.66 -4.81
N ILE A 88 19.42 -1.92 -5.24
CA ILE A 88 18.26 -2.81 -5.31
C ILE A 88 17.63 -2.96 -3.92
N LYS A 89 18.42 -3.29 -2.91
CA LYS A 89 17.94 -3.46 -1.53
C LYS A 89 17.35 -2.18 -0.96
N LYS A 90 18.00 -1.04 -1.24
CA LYS A 90 17.50 0.27 -0.81
C LYS A 90 16.15 0.62 -1.45
N ARG A 91 15.99 0.39 -2.75
CA ARG A 91 14.74 0.64 -3.48
C ARG A 91 13.60 -0.22 -2.95
N LEU A 92 13.87 -1.50 -2.67
CA LEU A 92 12.86 -2.40 -2.12
C LEU A 92 12.39 -1.95 -0.74
N ARG A 93 13.31 -1.57 0.14
CA ARG A 93 12.95 -1.10 1.49
C ARG A 93 12.25 0.24 1.48
N ALA A 94 12.80 1.22 0.78
CA ALA A 94 12.22 2.56 0.72
C ALA A 94 10.86 2.55 0.03
N GLY A 95 10.73 1.80 -1.05
CA GLY A 95 9.47 1.69 -1.80
C GLY A 95 8.37 1.00 -1.01
N GLN A 96 8.70 -0.05 -0.27
CA GLN A 96 7.73 -0.73 0.60
C GLN A 96 7.21 0.21 1.68
N ARG A 97 8.08 0.95 2.36
CA ARG A 97 7.69 1.94 3.35
C ARG A 97 6.85 3.07 2.75
N ALA A 98 7.24 3.56 1.57
CA ALA A 98 6.52 4.61 0.88
C ALA A 98 5.10 4.15 0.51
N LYS A 99 4.96 2.94 0.01
CA LYS A 99 3.67 2.33 -0.33
C LYS A 99 2.77 2.22 0.90
N GLU A 100 3.28 1.67 1.99
CA GLU A 100 2.56 1.55 3.26
C GLU A 100 2.10 2.92 3.77
N ARG A 101 2.96 3.92 3.72
CA ARG A 101 2.63 5.27 4.17
C ARG A 101 1.58 5.95 3.31
N MET A 102 1.65 5.81 1.99
CA MET A 102 0.64 6.36 1.08
C MET A 102 -0.73 5.69 1.29
N VAL A 103 -0.75 4.38 1.46
CA VAL A 103 -1.99 3.65 1.77
C VAL A 103 -2.56 4.12 3.09
N ALA A 104 -1.77 4.14 4.16
CA ALA A 104 -2.22 4.53 5.50
C ALA A 104 -2.78 5.95 5.53
N ALA A 105 -2.14 6.89 4.86
CA ALA A 105 -2.59 8.30 4.82
C ALA A 105 -3.90 8.49 4.06
N ASN A 106 -4.31 7.53 3.22
CA ASN A 106 -5.51 7.60 2.40
C ASN A 106 -6.64 6.67 2.87
N LEU A 107 -6.45 5.95 3.98
CA LEU A 107 -7.48 5.04 4.50
C LEU A 107 -8.75 5.77 4.94
N ARG A 108 -8.66 7.01 5.40
CA ARG A 108 -9.84 7.82 5.72
C ARG A 108 -10.74 8.00 4.51
N LEU A 109 -10.14 8.22 3.35
CA LEU A 109 -10.89 8.34 2.10
C LEU A 109 -11.62 7.04 1.79
N VAL A 110 -10.96 5.90 1.93
CA VAL A 110 -11.58 4.59 1.73
C VAL A 110 -12.78 4.41 2.64
N VAL A 111 -12.66 4.73 3.93
CA VAL A 111 -13.76 4.63 4.88
C VAL A 111 -14.91 5.57 4.52
N SER A 112 -14.62 6.81 4.14
CA SER A 112 -15.65 7.78 3.79
C SER A 112 -16.43 7.36 2.55
N VAL A 113 -15.77 6.77 1.57
CA VAL A 113 -16.42 6.20 0.37
C VAL A 113 -17.22 4.96 0.73
N ALA A 114 -16.65 4.06 1.53
CA ALA A 114 -17.32 2.83 1.95
C ALA A 114 -18.63 3.10 2.68
N LYS A 115 -18.67 4.12 3.55
CA LYS A 115 -19.89 4.51 4.27
C LYS A 115 -21.06 4.88 3.35
N LYS A 116 -20.77 5.40 2.16
CA LYS A 116 -21.82 5.75 1.17
C LYS A 116 -22.48 4.54 0.54
N TYR A 117 -21.81 3.38 0.56
CA TYR A 117 -22.27 2.16 -0.09
C TYR A 117 -22.82 1.10 0.88
N THR A 118 -22.81 1.33 2.18
CA THR A 118 -23.32 0.38 3.20
C THR A 118 -24.79 0.04 3.04
N LYS A 119 -25.58 0.91 2.38
CA LYS A 119 -27.01 0.69 2.16
C LYS A 119 -27.33 -0.35 1.07
N ARG A 120 -26.32 -0.94 0.43
CA ARG A 120 -26.47 -1.88 -0.69
C ARG A 120 -26.20 -3.34 -0.31
N ASN A 121 -26.53 -3.75 0.90
CA ASN A 121 -26.37 -5.12 1.42
C ASN A 121 -24.93 -5.62 1.57
N MET A 122 -23.93 -4.73 1.56
CA MET A 122 -22.56 -5.08 1.88
C MET A 122 -22.19 -4.52 3.24
N GLU A 123 -21.49 -5.33 4.04
CA GLU A 123 -20.98 -4.89 5.34
C GLU A 123 -19.86 -3.85 5.17
N LEU A 124 -19.77 -2.90 6.11
CA LEU A 124 -18.78 -1.83 6.07
C LEU A 124 -17.35 -2.38 6.00
N LEU A 125 -17.04 -3.44 6.76
CA LEU A 125 -15.72 -4.06 6.75
C LEU A 125 -15.34 -4.62 5.38
N ASP A 126 -16.27 -5.29 4.71
CA ASP A 126 -16.03 -5.84 3.38
C ASP A 126 -15.77 -4.73 2.35
N LEU A 127 -16.52 -3.63 2.46
CA LEU A 127 -16.31 -2.45 1.61
C LEU A 127 -14.96 -1.79 1.86
N ILE A 128 -14.54 -1.68 3.12
CA ILE A 128 -13.23 -1.14 3.48
C ILE A 128 -12.11 -2.02 2.92
N GLN A 129 -12.23 -3.33 3.02
CA GLN A 129 -11.24 -4.26 2.47
C GLN A 129 -11.13 -4.13 0.96
N GLU A 130 -12.25 -4.12 0.26
CA GLU A 130 -12.27 -3.95 -1.20
C GLU A 130 -11.71 -2.59 -1.62
N GLY A 131 -12.09 -1.53 -0.93
CA GLY A 131 -11.57 -0.19 -1.16
C GLY A 131 -10.07 -0.09 -0.90
N THR A 132 -9.57 -0.79 0.11
CA THR A 132 -8.14 -0.84 0.43
C THR A 132 -7.35 -1.54 -0.66
N ILE A 133 -7.87 -2.63 -1.21
CA ILE A 133 -7.26 -3.32 -2.36
C ILE A 133 -7.16 -2.37 -3.56
N GLY A 134 -8.23 -1.64 -3.84
CA GLY A 134 -8.23 -0.62 -4.91
C GLY A 134 -7.24 0.51 -4.65
N LEU A 135 -7.12 0.95 -3.39
CA LEU A 135 -6.16 1.99 -2.98
C LEU A 135 -4.72 1.52 -3.19
N VAL A 136 -4.39 0.29 -2.83
CA VAL A 136 -3.05 -0.28 -3.05
C VAL A 136 -2.69 -0.27 -4.53
N ARG A 137 -3.63 -0.69 -5.39
CA ARG A 137 -3.44 -0.65 -6.84
C ARG A 137 -3.24 0.78 -7.35
N GLY A 138 -4.00 1.74 -6.81
CA GLY A 138 -3.86 3.15 -7.14
C GLY A 138 -2.48 3.70 -6.77
N VAL A 139 -1.96 3.34 -5.60
CA VAL A 139 -0.62 3.72 -5.15
C VAL A 139 0.45 3.13 -6.09
N GLU A 140 0.32 1.87 -6.45
CA GLU A 140 1.28 1.19 -7.34
C GLU A 140 1.30 1.80 -8.76
N LYS A 141 0.19 2.35 -9.22
CA LYS A 141 0.06 2.96 -10.54
C LYS A 141 0.26 4.47 -10.55
N PHE A 142 0.33 5.10 -9.38
CA PHE A 142 0.49 6.54 -9.28
C PHE A 142 1.83 7.00 -9.85
N ASP A 143 1.79 7.87 -10.84
CA ASP A 143 2.97 8.45 -11.45
C ASP A 143 3.05 9.94 -11.10
N PRO A 144 3.93 10.33 -10.16
CA PRO A 144 4.07 11.74 -9.77
C PRO A 144 4.60 12.64 -10.88
N ALA A 145 5.25 12.06 -11.90
CA ALA A 145 5.77 12.83 -13.04
C ALA A 145 4.67 13.39 -13.94
N ARG A 146 3.43 12.86 -13.83
CA ARG A 146 2.29 13.37 -14.61
C ARG A 146 1.65 14.62 -14.02
N GLY A 147 2.11 15.08 -12.84
CA GLY A 147 1.63 16.31 -12.22
C GLY A 147 0.26 16.23 -11.56
N TYR A 148 -0.37 15.06 -11.50
CA TYR A 148 -1.64 14.86 -10.81
C TYR A 148 -1.43 14.62 -9.32
N LYS A 149 -2.41 15.04 -8.51
CA LYS A 149 -2.47 14.66 -7.10
C LYS A 149 -2.99 13.23 -6.98
N PHE A 150 -2.47 12.52 -5.98
CA PHE A 150 -2.97 11.20 -5.65
C PHE A 150 -4.40 11.19 -5.08
#